data_80c61e69d0188a3ad8e292b8b6693bd5
#
_entry.id   80c61e69d0188a3ad8e292b8b6693bd5
#
_cell.length_a   1.000
_cell.length_b   1.000
_cell.length_c   1.000
_cell.angle_alpha   90.00
_cell.angle_beta   90.00
_cell.angle_gamma   90.00
#
_symmetry.space_group_name_H-M   'P 1'
#
loop_
_entity.id
_entity.type
_entity.pdbx_description
1 polymer ?
#
loop_
_entity_poly.entity_id
_entity_poly.type
_entity_poly.pdbx_seq_one_letter_code
_entity_poly.pdbx_strand_id
1 'polypeptide(L)'
;VVTFLPSLILMLDNVIEKTRHKSLAPKFNKISDFAIKHRRVMAIIFLVLFIPSYFLQNNVKKYYNMDKAIPQDLPSISALNTMKKDFNMATTHFIILDDKITEANINALTSELNNVEGVTNVLSLNSFIGTAMLPDSIKEICVQDGKQLMMLNSSYSAATDEENAQIEKITSIVKKYDEGGILTGEGVLTKDLITVAEKDFVVTGAISMLAIFILVAIVFKS
;
A
#
# COMPACT_ATOMS: atom_id res chain seq x y z
N VAL A 1 -13.60 -12.58 20.33
CA VAL A 1 -13.31 -14.04 20.36
C VAL A 1 -13.08 -14.49 21.79
N VAL A 2 -12.18 -13.86 22.57
CA VAL A 2 -11.77 -14.30 23.94
C VAL A 2 -12.92 -14.28 24.97
N THR A 3 -13.87 -13.39 24.84
CA THR A 3 -15.05 -13.33 25.73
C THR A 3 -16.26 -14.06 25.15
N PHE A 4 -16.49 -13.92 23.85
CA PHE A 4 -17.66 -14.49 23.17
C PHE A 4 -17.63 -16.03 23.13
N LEU A 5 -16.47 -16.61 22.78
CA LEU A 5 -16.33 -18.07 22.64
C LEU A 5 -16.58 -18.83 23.97
N PRO A 6 -15.96 -18.41 25.12
CA PRO A 6 -16.24 -19.01 26.40
C PRO A 6 -17.70 -18.88 26.83
N SER A 7 -18.32 -17.70 26.60
CA SER A 7 -19.74 -17.48 26.92
C SER A 7 -20.65 -18.40 26.09
N LEU A 8 -20.35 -18.58 24.81
CA LEU A 8 -21.09 -19.49 23.94
C LEU A 8 -20.94 -20.95 24.37
N ILE A 9 -19.74 -21.36 24.79
CA ILE A 9 -19.49 -22.72 25.31
C ILE A 9 -20.30 -22.95 26.57
N LEU A 10 -20.32 -22.01 27.52
CA LEU A 10 -21.13 -22.11 28.73
C LEU A 10 -22.63 -22.18 28.43
N MET A 11 -23.10 -21.40 27.45
CA MET A 11 -24.51 -21.43 27.04
C MET A 11 -24.93 -22.76 26.40
N LEU A 12 -24.01 -23.40 25.71
CA LEU A 12 -24.23 -24.67 25.01
C LEU A 12 -23.78 -25.90 25.81
N ASP A 13 -23.39 -25.73 27.07
CA ASP A 13 -22.81 -26.80 27.93
C ASP A 13 -23.69 -28.06 27.95
N ASN A 14 -25.00 -27.92 28.15
CA ASN A 14 -25.96 -29.05 28.13
C ASN A 14 -26.00 -29.80 26.80
N VAL A 15 -25.74 -29.13 25.68
CA VAL A 15 -25.72 -29.74 24.35
C VAL A 15 -24.38 -30.44 24.11
N ILE A 16 -23.30 -29.80 24.56
CA ILE A 16 -21.93 -30.32 24.45
C ILE A 16 -21.80 -31.59 25.30
N GLU A 17 -22.39 -31.62 26.50
CA GLU A 17 -22.35 -32.79 27.36
C GLU A 17 -23.08 -33.98 26.78
N LYS A 18 -24.25 -33.75 26.15
CA LYS A 18 -25.03 -34.80 25.46
C LYS A 18 -24.36 -35.35 24.20
N THR A 19 -23.52 -34.55 23.55
CA THR A 19 -22.79 -34.91 22.30
C THR A 19 -21.34 -35.26 22.55
N ARG A 20 -20.93 -35.51 23.79
CA ARG A 20 -19.55 -35.78 24.19
C ARG A 20 -19.02 -37.06 23.51
N HIS A 21 -18.09 -36.86 22.57
CA HIS A 21 -17.36 -37.95 21.92
C HIS A 21 -15.97 -38.13 22.53
N LYS A 22 -15.36 -39.30 22.29
CA LYS A 22 -13.96 -39.52 22.62
C LYS A 22 -13.12 -38.48 21.87
N SER A 23 -12.25 -37.77 22.62
CA SER A 23 -11.35 -36.80 22.01
C SER A 23 -10.56 -37.43 20.87
N LEU A 24 -10.72 -36.84 19.64
CA LEU A 24 -9.89 -37.16 18.47
C LEU A 24 -8.49 -36.58 18.58
N ALA A 25 -8.30 -35.61 19.50
CA ALA A 25 -6.99 -35.00 19.71
C ALA A 25 -6.06 -35.99 20.44
N PRO A 26 -4.87 -36.25 19.92
CA PRO A 26 -3.88 -37.09 20.60
C PRO A 26 -3.50 -36.44 21.94
N LYS A 27 -3.25 -37.30 22.95
CA LYS A 27 -2.78 -36.83 24.24
C LYS A 27 -1.34 -36.29 24.09
N PHE A 28 -1.15 -34.99 24.17
CA PHE A 28 0.14 -34.30 24.02
C PHE A 28 0.99 -34.33 25.33
N ASN A 29 0.68 -35.20 26.28
CA ASN A 29 1.35 -35.23 27.57
C ASN A 29 2.87 -35.30 27.45
N LYS A 30 3.41 -36.13 26.54
CA LYS A 30 4.86 -36.23 26.33
C LYS A 30 5.50 -34.95 25.82
N ILE A 31 4.80 -34.21 24.93
CA ILE A 31 5.28 -32.94 24.41
C ILE A 31 5.20 -31.86 25.46
N SER A 32 4.11 -31.84 26.23
CA SER A 32 3.94 -30.92 27.35
C SER A 32 5.00 -31.13 28.43
N ASP A 33 5.23 -32.38 28.83
CA ASP A 33 6.24 -32.73 29.83
C ASP A 33 7.66 -32.38 29.35
N PHE A 34 7.95 -32.61 28.08
CA PHE A 34 9.22 -32.20 27.47
C PHE A 34 9.40 -30.69 27.51
N ALA A 35 8.36 -29.93 27.10
CA ALA A 35 8.39 -28.47 27.09
C ALA A 35 8.58 -27.89 28.53
N ILE A 36 7.86 -28.46 29.52
CA ILE A 36 7.99 -28.03 30.92
C ILE A 36 9.38 -28.35 31.47
N LYS A 37 9.88 -29.56 31.21
CA LYS A 37 11.22 -29.99 31.66
C LYS A 37 12.32 -29.12 31.07
N HIS A 38 12.22 -28.71 29.83
CA HIS A 38 13.21 -27.91 29.10
C HIS A 38 12.81 -26.44 28.91
N ARG A 39 11.95 -25.91 29.79
CA ARG A 39 11.36 -24.56 29.68
C ARG A 39 12.37 -23.44 29.41
N ARG A 40 13.56 -23.49 30.03
CA ARG A 40 14.62 -22.47 29.81
C ARG A 40 15.22 -22.55 28.42
N VAL A 41 15.48 -23.78 27.96
CA VAL A 41 16.01 -24.01 26.60
C VAL A 41 14.99 -23.59 25.52
N MET A 42 13.72 -23.95 25.74
CA MET A 42 12.64 -23.54 24.82
C MET A 42 12.48 -22.01 24.77
N ALA A 43 12.60 -21.33 25.91
CA ALA A 43 12.55 -19.87 25.97
C ALA A 43 13.73 -19.24 25.23
N ILE A 44 14.94 -19.79 25.34
CA ILE A 44 16.12 -19.32 24.63
C ILE A 44 15.95 -19.55 23.13
N ILE A 45 15.51 -20.74 22.70
CA ILE A 45 15.25 -21.04 21.29
C ILE A 45 14.23 -20.08 20.71
N PHE A 46 13.13 -19.82 21.44
CA PHE A 46 12.12 -18.86 21.04
C PHE A 46 12.72 -17.47 20.83
N LEU A 47 13.51 -16.96 21.78
CA LEU A 47 14.16 -15.65 21.66
C LEU A 47 15.14 -15.59 20.49
N VAL A 48 15.93 -16.64 20.28
CA VAL A 48 16.89 -16.73 19.16
C VAL A 48 16.17 -16.74 17.81
N LEU A 49 15.00 -17.33 17.71
CA LEU A 49 14.18 -17.31 16.48
C LEU A 49 13.37 -16.02 16.34
N PHE A 50 12.89 -15.46 17.45
CA PHE A 50 12.03 -14.27 17.43
C PHE A 50 12.79 -13.02 16.95
N ILE A 51 14.02 -12.81 17.45
CA ILE A 51 14.81 -11.65 17.10
C ILE A 51 15.05 -11.54 15.58
N PRO A 52 15.63 -12.57 14.90
CA PRO A 52 15.81 -12.50 13.46
C PRO A 52 14.48 -12.42 12.69
N SER A 53 13.42 -13.09 13.16
CA SER A 53 12.10 -13.01 12.52
C SER A 53 11.53 -11.60 12.55
N TYR A 54 11.72 -10.87 13.65
CA TYR A 54 11.32 -9.46 13.75
C TYR A 54 12.06 -8.56 12.74
N PHE A 55 13.38 -8.75 12.60
CA PHE A 55 14.15 -8.00 11.61
C PHE A 55 13.80 -8.37 10.17
N LEU A 56 13.57 -9.66 9.90
CA LEU A 56 13.15 -10.12 8.57
C LEU A 56 11.78 -9.59 8.17
N GLN A 57 10.84 -9.52 9.11
CA GLN A 57 9.51 -8.97 8.88
C GLN A 57 9.55 -7.50 8.43
N ASN A 58 10.45 -6.70 9.02
CA ASN A 58 10.60 -5.29 8.64
C ASN A 58 11.21 -5.09 7.25
N ASN A 59 11.90 -6.10 6.72
CA ASN A 59 12.49 -6.07 5.37
C ASN A 59 11.58 -6.66 4.29
N VAL A 60 10.43 -7.21 4.67
CA VAL A 60 9.45 -7.69 3.69
C VAL A 60 8.71 -6.50 3.10
N LYS A 61 8.95 -6.24 1.83
CA LYS A 61 8.23 -5.21 1.08
C LYS A 61 6.79 -5.65 0.85
N LYS A 62 5.85 -4.83 1.29
CA LYS A 62 4.40 -5.09 1.15
C LYS A 62 3.88 -4.31 -0.04
N TYR A 63 3.88 -4.94 -1.20
CA TYR A 63 3.29 -4.35 -2.39
C TYR A 63 1.83 -4.76 -2.54
N TYR A 64 0.93 -3.78 -2.53
CA TYR A 64 -0.48 -3.97 -2.85
C TYR A 64 -0.68 -3.85 -4.37
N ASN A 65 -0.21 -4.84 -5.11
CA ASN A 65 -0.36 -4.87 -6.55
C ASN A 65 -1.70 -5.57 -6.87
N MET A 66 -2.79 -4.79 -6.91
CA MET A 66 -4.14 -5.32 -7.08
C MET A 66 -4.35 -5.94 -8.46
N ASP A 67 -3.70 -5.44 -9.49
CA ASP A 67 -3.79 -5.96 -10.86
C ASP A 67 -3.24 -7.39 -11.00
N LYS A 68 -2.25 -7.77 -10.18
CA LYS A 68 -1.71 -9.15 -10.13
C LYS A 68 -2.61 -10.13 -9.39
N ALA A 69 -3.47 -9.65 -8.49
CA ALA A 69 -4.39 -10.48 -7.72
C ALA A 69 -5.68 -10.84 -8.50
N ILE A 70 -5.94 -10.15 -9.59
CA ILE A 70 -7.12 -10.32 -10.44
C ILE A 70 -6.80 -11.32 -11.57
N PRO A 71 -7.80 -12.13 -12.05
CA PRO A 71 -7.61 -13.01 -13.19
C PRO A 71 -7.04 -12.28 -14.41
N GLN A 72 -5.96 -12.81 -14.98
CA GLN A 72 -5.19 -12.14 -16.05
C GLN A 72 -5.87 -12.21 -17.43
N ASP A 73 -6.91 -13.02 -17.57
CA ASP A 73 -7.72 -13.18 -18.77
C ASP A 73 -8.85 -12.16 -18.91
N LEU A 74 -9.04 -11.29 -17.91
CA LEU A 74 -10.02 -10.21 -17.99
C LEU A 74 -9.69 -9.22 -19.12
N PRO A 75 -10.70 -8.78 -19.88
CA PRO A 75 -10.48 -7.80 -20.97
C PRO A 75 -9.76 -6.53 -20.51
N SER A 76 -10.07 -6.02 -19.32
CA SER A 76 -9.43 -4.83 -18.74
C SER A 76 -7.94 -5.07 -18.44
N ILE A 77 -7.57 -6.24 -17.93
CA ILE A 77 -6.17 -6.60 -17.66
C ILE A 77 -5.41 -6.81 -18.97
N SER A 78 -6.04 -7.47 -19.95
CA SER A 78 -5.46 -7.62 -21.28
C SER A 78 -5.19 -6.27 -21.94
N ALA A 79 -6.13 -5.33 -21.86
CA ALA A 79 -5.98 -3.97 -22.37
C ALA A 79 -4.84 -3.22 -21.65
N LEU A 80 -4.76 -3.32 -20.32
CA LEU A 80 -3.68 -2.74 -19.52
C LEU A 80 -2.31 -3.30 -19.93
N ASN A 81 -2.22 -4.61 -20.12
CA ASN A 81 -0.98 -5.27 -20.56
C ASN A 81 -0.58 -4.82 -21.98
N THR A 82 -1.55 -4.58 -22.87
CA THR A 82 -1.30 -4.00 -24.20
C THR A 82 -0.76 -2.58 -24.09
N MET A 83 -1.36 -1.74 -23.24
CA MET A 83 -0.86 -0.37 -22.99
C MET A 83 0.59 -0.38 -22.45
N LYS A 84 0.88 -1.27 -21.50
CA LYS A 84 2.24 -1.44 -20.95
C LYS A 84 3.24 -1.87 -22.02
N LYS A 85 2.87 -2.84 -22.85
CA LYS A 85 3.78 -3.47 -23.82
C LYS A 85 3.97 -2.62 -25.08
N ASP A 86 2.88 -2.12 -25.67
CA ASP A 86 2.88 -1.52 -27.01
C ASP A 86 3.07 0.00 -26.94
N PHE A 87 2.62 0.64 -25.85
CA PHE A 87 2.69 2.10 -25.68
C PHE A 87 3.68 2.52 -24.58
N ASN A 88 4.32 1.57 -23.88
CA ASN A 88 5.21 1.83 -22.75
C ASN A 88 4.55 2.72 -21.66
N MET A 89 3.25 2.52 -21.44
CA MET A 89 2.43 3.26 -20.46
C MET A 89 1.92 2.28 -19.42
N ALA A 90 2.58 2.23 -18.27
CA ALA A 90 2.20 1.34 -17.17
C ALA A 90 1.32 2.03 -16.13
N THR A 91 1.62 3.30 -15.82
CA THR A 91 0.82 4.14 -14.92
C THR A 91 0.63 5.53 -15.50
N THR A 92 -0.47 6.18 -15.12
CA THR A 92 -0.77 7.56 -15.47
C THR A 92 -0.91 8.36 -14.17
N HIS A 93 -0.18 9.47 -14.10
CA HIS A 93 -0.26 10.43 -13.03
C HIS A 93 -0.91 11.73 -13.52
N PHE A 94 -1.60 12.39 -12.63
CA PHE A 94 -2.19 13.70 -12.86
C PHE A 94 -1.51 14.72 -11.96
N ILE A 95 -1.17 15.88 -12.53
CA ILE A 95 -0.57 16.99 -11.82
C ILE A 95 -1.57 18.13 -11.86
N ILE A 96 -1.93 18.64 -10.70
CA ILE A 96 -2.84 19.78 -10.53
C ILE A 96 -2.00 20.97 -10.10
N LEU A 97 -2.00 22.02 -10.92
CA LEU A 97 -1.25 23.26 -10.70
C LEU A 97 -2.19 24.44 -10.53
N ASP A 98 -1.70 25.54 -9.99
CA ASP A 98 -2.41 26.83 -10.03
C ASP A 98 -2.48 27.34 -11.50
N ASP A 99 -3.62 27.87 -11.93
CA ASP A 99 -3.80 28.39 -13.29
C ASP A 99 -3.01 29.68 -13.55
N LYS A 100 -2.52 30.36 -12.50
CA LYS A 100 -1.69 31.55 -12.58
C LYS A 100 -0.22 31.26 -12.88
N ILE A 101 0.18 30.00 -12.92
CA ILE A 101 1.54 29.61 -13.31
C ILE A 101 1.81 30.08 -14.75
N THR A 102 2.95 30.71 -15.00
CA THR A 102 3.27 31.23 -16.33
C THR A 102 3.52 30.13 -17.34
N GLU A 103 3.21 30.36 -18.60
CA GLU A 103 3.48 29.39 -19.70
C GLU A 103 4.96 29.00 -19.76
N ALA A 104 5.88 29.95 -19.48
CA ALA A 104 7.31 29.68 -19.42
C ALA A 104 7.64 28.64 -18.33
N ASN A 105 7.03 28.76 -17.17
CA ASN A 105 7.20 27.80 -16.07
C ASN A 105 6.57 26.44 -16.39
N ILE A 106 5.42 26.41 -17.06
CA ILE A 106 4.78 25.14 -17.51
C ILE A 106 5.69 24.44 -18.51
N ASN A 107 6.26 25.15 -19.47
CA ASN A 107 7.16 24.59 -20.45
C ASN A 107 8.47 24.08 -19.82
N ALA A 108 9.03 24.82 -18.86
CA ALA A 108 10.20 24.40 -18.09
C ALA A 108 9.91 23.15 -17.24
N LEU A 109 8.78 23.15 -16.53
CA LEU A 109 8.29 22.01 -15.74
C LEU A 109 8.10 20.77 -16.65
N THR A 110 7.42 20.93 -17.77
CA THR A 110 7.20 19.85 -18.75
C THR A 110 8.52 19.27 -19.25
N SER A 111 9.49 20.14 -19.57
CA SER A 111 10.83 19.70 -20.01
C SER A 111 11.58 18.96 -18.89
N GLU A 112 11.55 19.45 -17.65
CA GLU A 112 12.21 18.81 -16.53
C GLU A 112 11.57 17.46 -16.18
N LEU A 113 10.24 17.36 -16.24
CA LEU A 113 9.50 16.12 -16.03
C LEU A 113 9.79 15.07 -17.12
N ASN A 114 9.88 15.47 -18.39
CA ASN A 114 10.22 14.55 -19.48
C ASN A 114 11.64 13.96 -19.36
N ASN A 115 12.53 14.61 -18.61
CA ASN A 115 13.88 14.11 -18.33
C ASN A 115 13.95 13.17 -17.10
N VAL A 116 12.83 12.93 -16.42
CA VAL A 116 12.78 11.97 -15.31
C VAL A 116 12.76 10.56 -15.88
N GLU A 117 13.64 9.70 -15.36
CA GLU A 117 13.71 8.30 -15.77
C GLU A 117 12.36 7.60 -15.62
N GLY A 118 11.96 6.84 -16.66
CA GLY A 118 10.69 6.12 -16.70
C GLY A 118 9.49 6.97 -17.10
N VAL A 119 9.60 8.29 -17.21
CA VAL A 119 8.54 9.13 -17.81
C VAL A 119 8.54 8.94 -19.32
N THR A 120 7.39 8.59 -19.87
CA THR A 120 7.22 8.37 -21.31
C THR A 120 6.76 9.60 -22.04
N ASN A 121 5.81 10.31 -21.45
CA ASN A 121 5.35 11.60 -21.97
C ASN A 121 4.68 12.44 -20.88
N VAL A 122 4.69 13.75 -21.09
CA VAL A 122 3.97 14.73 -20.27
C VAL A 122 3.07 15.54 -21.17
N LEU A 123 1.79 15.51 -20.90
CA LEU A 123 0.77 16.26 -21.63
C LEU A 123 0.28 17.43 -20.77
N SER A 124 0.55 18.64 -21.23
CA SER A 124 0.00 19.88 -20.69
C SER A 124 -0.88 20.55 -21.74
N LEU A 125 -1.65 21.54 -21.34
CA LEU A 125 -2.41 22.35 -22.29
C LEU A 125 -1.50 22.94 -23.38
N ASN A 126 -0.27 23.34 -23.00
CA ASN A 126 0.73 23.90 -23.90
C ASN A 126 1.42 22.86 -24.82
N SER A 127 1.24 21.57 -24.56
CA SER A 127 1.79 20.50 -25.41
C SER A 127 1.04 20.37 -26.72
N PHE A 128 -0.18 20.92 -26.82
CA PHE A 128 -0.94 20.96 -28.05
C PHE A 128 -0.48 22.17 -28.87
N ILE A 129 -0.08 21.93 -30.11
CA ILE A 129 0.39 22.96 -31.04
C ILE A 129 -0.73 23.99 -31.25
N GLY A 130 -0.50 25.23 -30.73
CA GLY A 130 -1.45 26.32 -30.85
C GLY A 130 -2.62 26.22 -29.86
N THR A 131 -2.38 26.56 -28.61
CA THR A 131 -3.42 26.69 -27.55
C THR A 131 -4.61 27.56 -28.00
N ALA A 132 -4.37 28.50 -28.95
CA ALA A 132 -5.41 29.30 -29.58
C ALA A 132 -6.39 28.53 -30.48
N MET A 133 -5.99 27.35 -30.97
CA MET A 133 -6.81 26.48 -31.83
C MET A 133 -7.52 25.35 -31.06
N LEU A 134 -7.29 25.22 -29.79
CA LEU A 134 -7.99 24.20 -28.98
C LEU A 134 -9.47 24.59 -28.82
N PRO A 135 -10.40 23.65 -29.03
CA PRO A 135 -11.81 23.86 -28.68
C PRO A 135 -11.94 24.27 -27.22
N ASP A 136 -12.84 25.20 -26.92
CA ASP A 136 -13.07 25.68 -25.55
C ASP A 136 -13.43 24.53 -24.59
N SER A 137 -14.13 23.51 -25.11
CA SER A 137 -14.44 22.29 -24.33
C SER A 137 -13.21 21.54 -23.80
N ILE A 138 -12.08 21.56 -24.51
CA ILE A 138 -10.83 20.95 -24.04
C ILE A 138 -10.15 21.86 -23.02
N LYS A 139 -10.18 23.18 -23.25
CA LYS A 139 -9.65 24.14 -22.28
C LYS A 139 -10.38 24.06 -20.95
N GLU A 140 -11.73 23.98 -20.97
CA GLU A 140 -12.58 23.83 -19.79
C GLU A 140 -12.30 22.54 -19.00
N ILE A 141 -11.94 21.45 -19.69
CA ILE A 141 -11.56 20.19 -19.02
C ILE A 141 -10.18 20.33 -18.33
N CYS A 142 -9.26 21.05 -18.95
CA CYS A 142 -7.89 21.17 -18.46
C CYS A 142 -7.70 22.34 -17.46
N VAL A 143 -8.58 23.34 -17.46
CA VAL A 143 -8.50 24.51 -16.56
C VAL A 143 -9.88 24.75 -15.98
N GLN A 144 -9.99 24.58 -14.67
CA GLN A 144 -11.23 24.78 -13.93
C GLN A 144 -10.94 25.27 -12.51
N ASP A 145 -11.77 26.18 -12.00
CA ASP A 145 -11.72 26.68 -10.60
C ASP A 145 -10.32 27.17 -10.15
N GLY A 146 -9.60 27.85 -11.04
CA GLY A 146 -8.26 28.37 -10.73
C GLY A 146 -7.18 27.28 -10.70
N LYS A 147 -7.44 26.12 -11.31
CA LYS A 147 -6.49 25.00 -11.39
C LYS A 147 -6.30 24.55 -12.82
N GLN A 148 -5.09 24.10 -13.12
CA GLN A 148 -4.71 23.51 -14.40
C GLN A 148 -4.29 22.06 -14.22
N LEU A 149 -4.78 21.18 -15.09
CA LEU A 149 -4.49 19.76 -15.12
C LEU A 149 -3.40 19.44 -16.13
N MET A 150 -2.38 18.68 -15.71
CA MET A 150 -1.41 18.03 -16.56
C MET A 150 -1.49 16.51 -16.38
N MET A 151 -1.18 15.75 -17.41
CA MET A 151 -1.11 14.30 -17.39
C MET A 151 0.32 13.85 -17.66
N LEU A 152 0.80 12.90 -16.89
CA LEU A 152 2.13 12.29 -17.03
C LEU A 152 1.98 10.78 -17.10
N ASN A 153 2.58 10.15 -18.10
CA ASN A 153 2.61 8.72 -18.24
C ASN A 153 3.99 8.17 -17.87
N SER A 154 3.97 7.06 -17.14
CA SER A 154 5.17 6.35 -16.70
C SER A 154 5.21 4.93 -17.25
N SER A 155 6.41 4.46 -17.57
CA SER A 155 6.70 3.06 -17.88
C SER A 155 6.77 2.17 -16.65
N TYR A 156 6.88 2.73 -15.45
CA TYR A 156 6.91 1.99 -14.21
C TYR A 156 5.50 1.60 -13.76
N SER A 157 5.36 0.37 -13.30
CA SER A 157 4.08 -0.14 -12.78
C SER A 157 3.85 0.34 -11.36
N ALA A 158 2.58 0.56 -11.02
CA ALA A 158 2.16 0.90 -9.66
C ALA A 158 2.71 -0.10 -8.62
N ALA A 159 2.97 0.38 -7.42
CA ALA A 159 3.51 -0.41 -6.32
C ALA A 159 4.88 -1.05 -6.61
N THR A 160 5.77 -0.36 -7.28
CA THR A 160 7.19 -0.74 -7.44
C THR A 160 8.11 0.29 -6.80
N ASP A 161 9.35 -0.11 -6.46
CA ASP A 161 10.33 0.80 -5.88
C ASP A 161 10.72 1.91 -6.87
N GLU A 162 10.83 1.55 -8.15
CA GLU A 162 11.16 2.46 -9.23
C GLU A 162 10.10 3.55 -9.36
N GLU A 163 8.81 3.17 -9.33
CA GLU A 163 7.72 4.12 -9.38
C GLU A 163 7.67 4.99 -8.12
N ASN A 164 7.86 4.41 -6.93
CA ASN A 164 7.87 5.16 -5.68
C ASN A 164 8.97 6.23 -5.66
N ALA A 165 10.18 5.91 -6.14
CA ALA A 165 11.27 6.86 -6.28
C ALA A 165 10.97 7.93 -7.34
N GLN A 166 10.35 7.53 -8.45
CA GLN A 166 9.91 8.45 -9.51
C GLN A 166 8.87 9.44 -9.00
N ILE A 167 7.86 8.97 -8.25
CA ILE A 167 6.82 9.81 -7.62
C ILE A 167 7.45 10.89 -6.72
N GLU A 168 8.44 10.52 -5.89
CA GLU A 168 9.14 11.49 -5.04
C GLU A 168 9.87 12.55 -5.86
N LYS A 169 10.56 12.13 -6.91
CA LYS A 169 11.28 13.03 -7.81
C LYS A 169 10.32 13.97 -8.55
N ILE A 170 9.23 13.43 -9.12
CA ILE A 170 8.19 14.23 -9.78
C ILE A 170 7.58 15.23 -8.80
N THR A 171 7.23 14.79 -7.58
CA THR A 171 6.66 15.67 -6.55
C THR A 171 7.61 16.81 -6.20
N SER A 172 8.91 16.54 -6.05
CA SER A 172 9.90 17.57 -5.77
C SER A 172 10.04 18.58 -6.91
N ILE A 173 9.99 18.13 -8.16
CA ILE A 173 10.02 18.98 -9.34
C ILE A 173 8.76 19.87 -9.41
N VAL A 174 7.57 19.27 -9.22
CA VAL A 174 6.30 20.02 -9.21
C VAL A 174 6.32 21.11 -8.16
N LYS A 175 6.75 20.79 -6.93
CA LYS A 175 6.85 21.76 -5.82
C LYS A 175 7.85 22.90 -6.06
N LYS A 176 8.84 22.71 -6.92
CA LYS A 176 9.78 23.75 -7.31
C LYS A 176 9.12 24.85 -8.15
N TYR A 177 8.14 24.50 -8.97
CA TYR A 177 7.44 25.44 -9.85
C TYR A 177 6.11 25.94 -9.28
N ASP A 178 5.45 25.12 -8.47
CA ASP A 178 4.21 25.44 -7.76
C ASP A 178 4.22 24.74 -6.39
N GLU A 179 4.39 25.52 -5.32
CA GLU A 179 4.37 24.99 -3.95
C GLU A 179 3.02 24.34 -3.60
N GLY A 180 1.91 24.88 -4.15
CA GLY A 180 0.56 24.35 -4.03
C GLY A 180 0.27 23.17 -4.97
N GLY A 181 1.16 22.89 -5.93
CA GLY A 181 0.98 21.83 -6.92
C GLY A 181 0.81 20.44 -6.28
N ILE A 182 -0.10 19.64 -6.82
CA ILE A 182 -0.47 18.30 -6.29
C ILE A 182 -0.23 17.26 -7.37
N LEU A 183 0.47 16.19 -7.00
CA LEU A 183 0.57 14.98 -7.82
C LEU A 183 -0.45 13.95 -7.32
N THR A 184 -1.20 13.34 -8.22
CA THR A 184 -2.19 12.30 -7.92
C THR A 184 -2.23 11.24 -9.04
N GLY A 185 -2.91 10.15 -8.81
CA GLY A 185 -3.02 9.03 -9.73
C GLY A 185 -2.92 7.70 -9.00
N GLU A 186 -3.09 6.60 -9.72
CA GLU A 186 -3.10 5.25 -9.15
C GLU A 186 -1.83 4.94 -8.36
N GLY A 187 -0.65 5.24 -8.91
CA GLY A 187 0.62 4.97 -8.26
C GLY A 187 0.81 5.79 -6.99
N VAL A 188 0.47 7.09 -7.01
CA VAL A 188 0.57 7.97 -5.85
C VAL A 188 -0.36 7.50 -4.74
N LEU A 189 -1.63 7.20 -5.09
CA LEU A 189 -2.62 6.67 -4.14
C LEU A 189 -2.14 5.35 -3.52
N THR A 190 -1.60 4.47 -4.33
CA THR A 190 -1.07 3.18 -3.85
C THR A 190 0.11 3.36 -2.91
N LYS A 191 1.04 4.28 -3.22
CA LYS A 191 2.17 4.63 -2.34
C LYS A 191 1.69 5.16 -1.00
N ASP A 192 0.74 6.09 -1.01
CA ASP A 192 0.17 6.67 0.21
C ASP A 192 -0.54 5.61 1.04
N LEU A 193 -1.34 4.75 0.39
CA LEU A 193 -2.02 3.64 1.05
C LEU A 193 -1.04 2.67 1.74
N ILE A 194 0.05 2.31 1.06
CA ILE A 194 1.09 1.44 1.64
C ILE A 194 1.70 2.12 2.86
N THR A 195 2.08 3.39 2.77
CA THR A 195 2.69 4.16 3.85
C THR A 195 1.79 4.24 5.08
N VAL A 196 0.50 4.53 4.88
CA VAL A 196 -0.49 4.59 5.96
C VAL A 196 -0.73 3.20 6.57
N ALA A 197 -0.94 2.18 5.71
CA ALA A 197 -1.18 0.82 6.16
C ALA A 197 0.00 0.25 6.96
N GLU A 198 1.23 0.51 6.57
CA GLU A 198 2.42 0.07 7.32
C GLU A 198 2.47 0.67 8.71
N LYS A 199 2.19 1.97 8.84
CA LYS A 199 2.12 2.65 10.13
C LYS A 199 1.02 2.06 11.00
N ASP A 200 -0.17 1.83 10.44
CA ASP A 200 -1.31 1.27 11.15
C ASP A 200 -1.04 -0.15 11.63
N PHE A 201 -0.39 -0.99 10.82
CA PHE A 201 0.00 -2.34 11.22
C PHE A 201 0.98 -2.34 12.39
N VAL A 202 1.98 -1.45 12.38
CA VAL A 202 2.95 -1.33 13.48
C VAL A 202 2.25 -0.89 14.76
N VAL A 203 1.43 0.15 14.69
CA VAL A 203 0.72 0.70 15.86
C VAL A 203 -0.28 -0.33 16.42
N THR A 204 -1.11 -0.92 15.55
CA THR A 204 -2.12 -1.92 15.96
C THR A 204 -1.44 -3.17 16.54
N GLY A 205 -0.34 -3.61 15.93
CA GLY A 205 0.45 -4.73 16.44
C GLY A 205 1.04 -4.45 17.83
N ALA A 206 1.60 -3.27 18.04
CA ALA A 206 2.16 -2.86 19.34
C ALA A 206 1.07 -2.77 20.42
N ILE A 207 -0.08 -2.17 20.11
CA ILE A 207 -1.21 -2.08 21.05
C ILE A 207 -1.76 -3.47 21.38
N SER A 208 -1.91 -4.33 20.39
CA SER A 208 -2.39 -5.71 20.60
C SER A 208 -1.43 -6.52 21.47
N MET A 209 -0.13 -6.40 21.23
CA MET A 209 0.90 -7.08 22.04
C MET A 209 0.87 -6.58 23.48
N LEU A 210 0.77 -5.27 23.70
CA LEU A 210 0.67 -4.66 25.02
C LEU A 210 -0.59 -5.12 25.76
N ALA A 211 -1.72 -5.13 25.07
CA ALA A 211 -3.00 -5.57 25.65
C ALA A 211 -2.95 -7.04 26.08
N ILE A 212 -2.39 -7.93 25.25
CA ILE A 212 -2.20 -9.34 25.58
C ILE A 212 -1.25 -9.48 26.79
N PHE A 213 -0.15 -8.74 26.80
CA PHE A 213 0.80 -8.76 27.92
C PHE A 213 0.14 -8.36 29.24
N ILE A 214 -0.62 -7.26 29.25
CA ILE A 214 -1.35 -6.79 30.43
C ILE A 214 -2.38 -7.84 30.89
N LEU A 215 -3.14 -8.41 29.95
CA LEU A 215 -4.13 -9.42 30.25
C LEU A 215 -3.50 -10.67 30.88
N VAL A 216 -2.40 -11.15 30.32
CA VAL A 216 -1.64 -12.29 30.88
C VAL A 216 -1.10 -11.97 32.26
N ALA A 217 -0.53 -10.78 32.48
CA ALA A 217 -0.03 -10.35 33.78
C ALA A 217 -1.14 -10.30 34.85
N ILE A 218 -2.33 -9.80 34.49
CA ILE A 218 -3.49 -9.74 35.41
C ILE A 218 -4.01 -11.15 35.73
N VAL A 219 -4.17 -11.99 34.69
CA VAL A 219 -4.75 -13.34 34.87
C VAL A 219 -3.82 -14.26 35.70
N PHE A 220 -2.53 -14.22 35.38
CA PHE A 220 -1.57 -15.10 36.07
C PHE A 220 -0.93 -14.48 37.33
N LYS A 221 -1.18 -13.21 37.63
CA LYS A 221 -0.66 -12.49 38.81
C LYS A 221 0.84 -12.67 39.01
N SER A 222 1.61 -12.69 37.94
CA SER A 222 3.07 -12.88 37.97
C SER A 222 3.79 -11.64 37.46
#